data_cc99a489a3c3c28d2812ba68caa90449
#
_entry.id   cc99a489a3c3c28d2812ba68caa90449
#
_cell.length_a   1.000
_cell.length_b   1.000
_cell.length_c   1.000
_cell.angle_alpha   90.00
_cell.angle_beta   90.00
_cell.angle_gamma   90.00
#
_symmetry.space_group_name_H-M   'P 1'
#
loop_
_entity.id
_entity.type
_entity.pdbx_description
1 polymer ?
#
loop_
_entity_poly.entity_id
_entity_poly.type
_entity_poly.pdbx_seq_one_letter_code
_entity_poly.pdbx_strand_id
1 'polypeptide(L)'
;MIVVKEDFFKSDICNLIARGTEVYQWQYDHKADAANPRHNKFFISLLWTETTPKNFFYMLWRIIRKDIPLVGDCYCWRIIANGQVKGQNGDWHTDHGDKTVLYYPREWLPEWGGSTYFKTDDAETEVEYKQNRLVAFTSNISHYGSCPTVYNILRVSIAFSLRINKSGERNVAD
;
A
#
# COMPACT_ATOMS: atom_id res chain seq x y z
N MET A 1 8.23 7.49 11.77
CA MET A 1 8.32 6.08 12.27
C MET A 1 7.83 5.17 11.15
N ILE A 2 8.57 4.09 10.88
CA ILE A 2 8.21 3.03 9.93
C ILE A 2 8.14 1.72 10.70
N VAL A 3 7.05 0.98 10.57
CA VAL A 3 6.81 -0.31 11.22
C VAL A 3 6.69 -1.38 10.14
N VAL A 4 7.50 -2.44 10.22
CA VAL A 4 7.46 -3.58 9.30
C VAL A 4 6.99 -4.82 10.06
N LYS A 5 6.06 -5.57 9.48
CA LYS A 5 5.57 -6.85 10.01
C LYS A 5 5.65 -7.91 8.94
N GLU A 6 6.30 -9.02 9.28
CA GLU A 6 6.39 -10.20 8.43
C GLU A 6 5.18 -11.13 8.70
N ASP A 7 4.83 -11.92 7.69
CA ASP A 7 3.81 -12.99 7.79
C ASP A 7 2.53 -12.52 8.47
N PHE A 8 2.06 -11.31 8.08
CA PHE A 8 1.05 -10.56 8.81
C PHE A 8 -0.32 -11.25 8.83
N PHE A 9 -0.83 -11.68 7.67
CA PHE A 9 -2.07 -12.43 7.60
C PHE A 9 -1.81 -13.94 7.68
N LYS A 10 -2.82 -14.70 8.13
CA LYS A 10 -2.81 -16.15 8.01
C LYS A 10 -2.71 -16.57 6.55
N SER A 11 -2.11 -17.72 6.29
CA SER A 11 -1.79 -18.19 4.94
C SER A 11 -3.00 -18.29 4.01
N ASP A 12 -4.17 -18.66 4.52
CA ASP A 12 -5.41 -18.72 3.76
C ASP A 12 -5.87 -17.33 3.29
N ILE A 13 -5.80 -16.32 4.17
CA ILE A 13 -6.11 -14.92 3.84
C ILE A 13 -5.08 -14.37 2.85
N CYS A 14 -3.78 -14.61 3.10
CA CYS A 14 -2.72 -14.18 2.21
C CYS A 14 -2.93 -14.73 0.78
N ASN A 15 -3.21 -16.03 0.65
CA ASN A 15 -3.46 -16.69 -0.62
C ASN A 15 -4.72 -16.13 -1.32
N LEU A 16 -5.78 -15.83 -0.56
CA LEU A 16 -6.99 -15.23 -1.12
C LEU A 16 -6.71 -13.84 -1.68
N ILE A 17 -5.94 -13.00 -0.97
CA ILE A 17 -5.54 -11.68 -1.44
C ILE A 17 -4.68 -11.81 -2.70
N ALA A 18 -3.68 -12.70 -2.70
CA ALA A 18 -2.78 -12.91 -3.83
C ALA A 18 -3.55 -13.28 -5.11
N ARG A 19 -4.47 -14.26 -5.02
CA ARG A 19 -5.34 -14.66 -6.15
C ARG A 19 -6.25 -13.51 -6.61
N GLY A 20 -6.76 -12.70 -5.68
CA GLY A 20 -7.56 -11.53 -6.00
C GLY A 20 -6.84 -10.56 -6.92
N THR A 21 -5.50 -10.44 -6.81
CA THR A 21 -4.72 -9.53 -7.66
C THR A 21 -4.74 -9.88 -9.16
N GLU A 22 -5.09 -11.12 -9.51
CA GLU A 22 -5.18 -11.59 -10.88
C GLU A 22 -6.46 -11.12 -11.60
N VAL A 23 -7.48 -10.78 -10.83
CA VAL A 23 -8.81 -10.38 -11.36
C VAL A 23 -9.14 -8.90 -11.12
N TYR A 24 -8.20 -8.09 -10.61
CA TYR A 24 -8.43 -6.67 -10.42
C TYR A 24 -8.62 -5.96 -11.77
N GLN A 25 -9.51 -4.96 -11.77
CA GLN A 25 -9.63 -4.05 -12.90
C GLN A 25 -8.53 -3.00 -12.81
N TRP A 26 -7.51 -3.14 -13.64
CA TRP A 26 -6.38 -2.23 -13.69
C TRP A 26 -6.65 -1.06 -14.64
N GLN A 27 -6.43 0.16 -14.14
CA GLN A 27 -6.39 1.38 -14.94
C GLN A 27 -4.93 1.83 -15.05
N TYR A 28 -4.50 2.11 -16.28
CA TYR A 28 -3.19 2.71 -16.53
C TYR A 28 -3.29 4.23 -16.51
N ASP A 29 -2.16 4.92 -16.35
CA ASP A 29 -2.01 6.37 -16.34
C ASP A 29 -2.09 7.02 -14.95
N HIS A 30 -2.03 6.23 -13.89
CA HIS A 30 -1.88 6.78 -12.54
C HIS A 30 -0.44 7.24 -12.27
N LYS A 31 -0.30 8.33 -11.50
CA LYS A 31 0.98 8.88 -11.06
C LYS A 31 0.95 9.12 -9.55
N ALA A 32 2.12 9.08 -8.91
CA ALA A 32 2.27 9.39 -7.50
C ALA A 32 1.82 10.84 -7.19
N ASP A 33 2.17 11.79 -8.07
CA ASP A 33 1.67 13.16 -8.06
C ASP A 33 1.05 13.47 -9.42
N ALA A 34 -0.28 13.58 -9.46
CA ALA A 34 -1.03 13.85 -10.68
C ALA A 34 -0.69 15.22 -11.32
N ALA A 35 -0.27 16.19 -10.50
CA ALA A 35 0.09 17.52 -10.97
C ALA A 35 1.47 17.57 -11.66
N ASN A 36 2.34 16.56 -11.41
CA ASN A 36 3.66 16.52 -12.01
C ASN A 36 3.66 15.71 -13.32
N PRO A 37 3.80 16.36 -14.50
CA PRO A 37 3.77 15.67 -15.78
C PRO A 37 4.97 14.73 -16.00
N ARG A 38 6.05 14.89 -15.22
CA ARG A 38 7.29 14.11 -15.34
C ARG A 38 7.26 12.81 -14.54
N HIS A 39 6.28 12.64 -13.62
CA HIS A 39 6.16 11.41 -12.84
C HIS A 39 5.81 10.22 -13.72
N ASN A 40 6.44 9.10 -13.41
CA ASN A 40 6.20 7.83 -14.11
C ASN A 40 4.77 7.35 -13.89
N LYS A 41 4.22 6.76 -14.94
CA LYS A 41 2.86 6.19 -14.91
C LYS A 41 2.91 4.73 -14.52
N PHE A 42 1.93 4.28 -13.77
CA PHE A 42 1.76 2.91 -13.36
C PHE A 42 0.27 2.52 -13.31
N PHE A 43 -0.01 1.27 -13.00
CA PHE A 43 -1.36 0.75 -12.91
C PHE A 43 -1.96 0.98 -11.52
N ILE A 44 -3.27 1.23 -11.47
CA ILE A 44 -4.03 1.32 -10.24
C ILE A 44 -5.32 0.51 -10.34
N SER A 45 -5.77 -0.05 -9.22
CA SER A 45 -7.09 -0.62 -9.05
C SER A 45 -7.70 -0.08 -7.76
N LEU A 46 -8.89 0.52 -7.87
CA LEU A 46 -9.63 0.99 -6.70
C LEU A 46 -10.34 -0.19 -6.04
N LEU A 47 -9.98 -0.51 -4.81
CA LEU A 47 -10.50 -1.66 -4.07
C LEU A 47 -11.64 -1.29 -3.11
N TRP A 48 -11.57 -0.10 -2.52
CA TRP A 48 -12.58 0.40 -1.60
C TRP A 48 -12.42 1.91 -1.32
N THR A 49 -13.54 2.59 -1.02
CA THR A 49 -13.58 3.96 -0.48
C THR A 49 -14.64 4.06 0.61
N GLU A 50 -14.55 5.10 1.44
CA GLU A 50 -15.52 5.38 2.50
C GLU A 50 -16.96 5.61 2.01
N THR A 51 -17.14 5.88 0.71
CA THR A 51 -18.46 6.08 0.07
C THR A 51 -19.06 4.78 -0.50
N THR A 52 -18.31 3.67 -0.47
CA THR A 52 -18.75 2.37 -0.98
C THR A 52 -19.11 1.41 0.16
N PRO A 53 -19.98 0.41 -0.07
CA PRO A 53 -20.28 -0.60 0.94
C PRO A 53 -19.02 -1.31 1.45
N LYS A 54 -19.02 -1.67 2.72
CA LYS A 54 -17.92 -2.43 3.33
C LYS A 54 -17.76 -3.77 2.61
N ASN A 55 -16.56 -4.06 2.15
CA ASN A 55 -16.21 -5.27 1.42
C ASN A 55 -15.05 -6.03 2.07
N PHE A 56 -14.53 -7.05 1.40
CA PHE A 56 -13.41 -7.85 1.87
C PHE A 56 -12.18 -7.00 2.26
N PHE A 57 -11.82 -5.98 1.46
CA PHE A 57 -10.66 -5.13 1.75
C PHE A 57 -10.86 -4.25 2.98
N TYR A 58 -12.07 -3.77 3.20
CA TYR A 58 -12.40 -3.07 4.44
C TYR A 58 -12.29 -3.99 5.66
N MET A 59 -12.63 -5.28 5.54
CA MET A 59 -12.43 -6.25 6.64
C MET A 59 -10.95 -6.49 6.93
N LEU A 60 -10.08 -6.51 5.90
CA LEU A 60 -8.62 -6.55 6.10
C LEU A 60 -8.13 -5.34 6.89
N TRP A 61 -8.63 -4.14 6.57
CA TRP A 61 -8.33 -2.94 7.33
C TRP A 61 -8.67 -3.09 8.82
N ARG A 62 -9.80 -3.68 9.18
CA ARG A 62 -10.18 -3.90 10.58
C ARG A 62 -9.17 -4.78 11.32
N ILE A 63 -8.63 -5.80 10.68
CA ILE A 63 -7.56 -6.65 11.24
C ILE A 63 -6.29 -5.81 11.43
N ILE A 64 -5.87 -5.08 10.40
CA ILE A 64 -4.67 -4.23 10.44
C ILE A 64 -4.76 -3.20 11.58
N ARG A 65 -5.88 -2.52 11.70
CA ARG A 65 -6.13 -1.50 12.75
C ARG A 65 -5.97 -2.06 14.15
N LYS A 66 -6.43 -3.31 14.37
CA LYS A 66 -6.36 -3.99 15.66
C LYS A 66 -4.93 -4.38 16.03
N ASP A 67 -4.15 -4.85 15.03
CA ASP A 67 -2.88 -5.51 15.28
C ASP A 67 -1.67 -4.57 15.10
N ILE A 68 -1.86 -3.37 14.53
CA ILE A 68 -0.82 -2.36 14.32
C ILE A 68 -1.10 -1.11 15.16
N PRO A 69 -0.46 -0.95 16.34
CA PRO A 69 -0.71 0.19 17.24
C PRO A 69 -0.52 1.56 16.58
N LEU A 70 0.43 1.68 15.64
CA LEU A 70 0.67 2.94 14.90
C LEU A 70 -0.60 3.50 14.24
N VAL A 71 -1.54 2.65 13.83
CA VAL A 71 -2.75 3.04 13.10
C VAL A 71 -4.05 2.81 13.87
N GLY A 72 -3.96 2.44 15.15
CA GLY A 72 -5.12 2.10 16.00
C GLY A 72 -6.13 3.25 16.18
N ASP A 73 -5.66 4.49 16.12
CA ASP A 73 -6.44 5.71 16.22
C ASP A 73 -6.99 6.23 14.88
N CYS A 74 -6.75 5.51 13.79
CA CYS A 74 -7.11 5.95 12.44
C CYS A 74 -8.41 5.32 11.94
N TYR A 75 -9.00 5.95 10.92
CA TYR A 75 -9.96 5.33 10.02
C TYR A 75 -9.37 5.27 8.60
N CYS A 76 -9.82 4.28 7.84
CA CYS A 76 -9.44 4.14 6.44
C CYS A 76 -10.47 4.89 5.58
N TRP A 77 -10.00 5.71 4.65
CA TRP A 77 -10.87 6.41 3.71
C TRP A 77 -10.75 5.89 2.27
N ARG A 78 -9.63 5.19 1.95
CA ARG A 78 -9.40 4.62 0.62
C ARG A 78 -8.47 3.42 0.70
N ILE A 79 -8.73 2.41 -0.13
CA ILE A 79 -7.86 1.26 -0.36
C ILE A 79 -7.66 1.10 -1.86
N ILE A 80 -6.41 1.06 -2.30
CA ILE A 80 -6.04 0.89 -3.72
C ILE A 80 -4.98 -0.19 -3.85
N ALA A 81 -4.95 -0.86 -4.99
CA ALA A 81 -3.79 -1.63 -5.42
C ALA A 81 -2.99 -0.83 -6.46
N ASN A 82 -1.69 -0.75 -6.27
CA ASN A 82 -0.73 -0.20 -7.23
C ASN A 82 -0.05 -1.35 -7.95
N GLY A 83 0.05 -1.27 -9.28
CA GLY A 83 0.69 -2.25 -10.13
C GLY A 83 1.82 -1.64 -10.94
N GLN A 84 3.01 -2.23 -10.88
CA GLN A 84 4.19 -1.76 -11.61
C GLN A 84 4.84 -2.93 -12.38
N VAL A 85 5.18 -2.69 -13.63
CA VAL A 85 6.03 -3.58 -14.44
C VAL A 85 7.41 -2.97 -14.62
N LYS A 86 8.36 -3.73 -15.14
CA LYS A 86 9.72 -3.25 -15.40
C LYS A 86 9.71 -1.93 -16.19
N GLY A 87 10.48 -0.96 -15.71
CA GLY A 87 10.58 0.39 -16.29
C GLY A 87 9.60 1.41 -15.67
N GLN A 88 8.70 1.00 -14.78
CA GLN A 88 7.74 1.87 -14.11
C GLN A 88 8.12 2.16 -12.65
N ASN A 89 9.33 2.64 -12.40
CA ASN A 89 9.69 3.09 -11.06
C ASN A 89 8.73 4.18 -10.58
N GLY A 90 8.34 4.11 -9.33
CA GLY A 90 7.68 5.24 -8.67
C GLY A 90 8.64 6.43 -8.54
N ASP A 91 8.07 7.60 -8.31
CA ASP A 91 8.82 8.81 -8.00
C ASP A 91 8.70 9.10 -6.50
N TRP A 92 9.68 9.81 -5.94
CA TRP A 92 9.63 10.28 -4.56
C TRP A 92 8.39 11.14 -4.32
N HIS A 93 7.57 10.76 -3.36
CA HIS A 93 6.34 11.47 -3.02
C HIS A 93 5.97 11.23 -1.55
N THR A 94 5.02 12.00 -1.07
CA THR A 94 4.30 11.80 0.19
C THR A 94 2.86 11.45 -0.11
N ASP A 95 2.20 10.72 0.77
CA ASP A 95 0.80 10.33 0.60
C ASP A 95 -0.17 11.38 1.16
N HIS A 96 -1.39 11.35 0.64
CA HIS A 96 -2.50 12.11 1.22
C HIS A 96 -3.07 11.40 2.45
N GLY A 97 -3.23 12.12 3.55
CA GLY A 97 -3.74 11.61 4.82
C GLY A 97 -2.68 11.70 5.92
N ASP A 98 -2.90 10.99 7.01
CA ASP A 98 -2.01 11.05 8.18
C ASP A 98 -1.07 9.83 8.24
N LYS A 99 -1.57 8.66 7.88
CA LYS A 99 -0.81 7.41 7.90
C LYS A 99 -1.14 6.56 6.68
N THR A 100 -0.17 5.75 6.27
CA THR A 100 -0.29 4.80 5.16
C THR A 100 0.11 3.40 5.63
N VAL A 101 -0.61 2.40 5.17
CA VAL A 101 -0.20 1.00 5.28
C VAL A 101 -0.06 0.43 3.89
N LEU A 102 1.09 -0.18 3.61
CA LEU A 102 1.34 -0.98 2.42
C LEU A 102 1.31 -2.47 2.78
N TYR A 103 0.70 -3.27 1.93
CA TYR A 103 0.73 -4.73 2.03
C TYR A 103 1.19 -5.33 0.70
N TYR A 104 2.08 -6.33 0.75
CA TYR A 104 2.64 -7.01 -0.42
C TYR A 104 2.00 -8.39 -0.58
N PRO A 105 1.03 -8.55 -1.51
CA PRO A 105 0.20 -9.76 -1.56
C PRO A 105 0.83 -10.95 -2.31
N ARG A 106 1.77 -10.73 -3.24
CA ARG A 106 2.19 -11.75 -4.21
C ARG A 106 3.47 -12.45 -3.79
N GLU A 107 3.59 -13.73 -4.15
CA GLU A 107 4.87 -14.43 -4.12
C GLU A 107 5.92 -13.65 -4.90
N TRP A 108 7.15 -13.60 -4.38
CA TRP A 108 8.20 -12.76 -4.92
C TRP A 108 9.57 -13.35 -4.65
N LEU A 109 10.43 -13.31 -5.66
CA LEU A 109 11.83 -13.68 -5.52
C LEU A 109 12.67 -12.42 -5.24
N PRO A 110 13.63 -12.45 -4.32
CA PRO A 110 14.45 -11.28 -3.96
C PRO A 110 15.15 -10.64 -5.17
N GLU A 111 15.63 -11.45 -6.12
CA GLU A 111 16.29 -10.99 -7.33
C GLU A 111 15.38 -10.22 -8.30
N TRP A 112 14.08 -10.24 -8.10
CA TRP A 112 13.15 -9.44 -8.90
C TRP A 112 13.11 -7.98 -8.47
N GLY A 113 13.76 -7.60 -7.36
CA GLY A 113 13.75 -6.23 -6.84
C GLY A 113 12.36 -5.81 -6.36
N GLY A 114 11.93 -4.59 -6.66
CA GLY A 114 10.59 -4.13 -6.31
C GLY A 114 10.45 -3.62 -4.88
N SER A 115 11.52 -3.22 -4.24
CA SER A 115 11.54 -2.66 -2.89
C SER A 115 10.76 -1.35 -2.78
N THR A 116 10.39 -0.96 -1.58
CA THR A 116 9.93 0.39 -1.27
C THR A 116 11.02 1.11 -0.49
N TYR A 117 11.38 2.31 -0.97
CA TYR A 117 12.39 3.17 -0.37
C TYR A 117 11.72 4.30 0.39
N PHE A 118 12.28 4.64 1.54
CA PHE A 118 11.79 5.69 2.43
C PHE A 118 12.94 6.66 2.72
N LYS A 119 12.64 7.96 2.72
CA LYS A 119 13.60 8.99 3.05
C LYS A 119 13.14 9.73 4.31
N THR A 120 13.94 9.61 5.36
CA THR A 120 13.82 10.40 6.59
C THR A 120 14.94 11.44 6.65
N ASP A 121 14.90 12.35 7.62
CA ASP A 121 15.94 13.39 7.78
C ASP A 121 17.34 12.78 7.99
N ASP A 122 17.41 11.59 8.59
CA ASP A 122 18.67 10.95 9.01
C ASP A 122 19.16 9.87 8.04
N ALA A 123 18.28 9.25 7.23
CA ALA A 123 18.67 8.11 6.41
C ALA A 123 17.67 7.80 5.28
N GLU A 124 18.16 7.10 4.26
CA GLU A 124 17.33 6.37 3.30
C GLU A 124 17.25 4.91 3.75
N THR A 125 16.03 4.39 3.83
CA THR A 125 15.72 3.02 4.28
C THR A 125 15.06 2.25 3.16
N GLU A 126 15.55 1.07 2.88
CA GLU A 126 14.96 0.11 1.95
C GLU A 126 14.11 -0.91 2.71
N VAL A 127 12.91 -1.17 2.21
CA VAL A 127 12.07 -2.29 2.62
C VAL A 127 11.84 -3.17 1.40
N GLU A 128 12.49 -4.33 1.38
CA GLU A 128 12.36 -5.31 0.30
C GLU A 128 10.92 -5.78 0.14
N TYR A 129 10.53 -6.05 -1.11
CA TYR A 129 9.26 -6.71 -1.38
C TYR A 129 9.34 -8.18 -0.92
N LYS A 130 8.43 -8.56 -0.04
CA LYS A 130 8.26 -9.94 0.42
C LYS A 130 6.77 -10.22 0.59
N GLN A 131 6.31 -11.35 0.09
CA GLN A 131 4.91 -11.74 0.25
C GLN A 131 4.51 -11.71 1.74
N ASN A 132 3.28 -11.26 1.99
CA ASN A 132 2.69 -11.19 3.32
C ASN A 132 3.39 -10.22 4.29
N ARG A 133 4.23 -9.32 3.76
CA ARG A 133 4.82 -8.22 4.52
C ARG A 133 3.88 -7.03 4.53
N LEU A 134 3.74 -6.41 5.70
CA LEU A 134 3.00 -5.17 5.92
C LEU A 134 3.96 -4.09 6.39
N VAL A 135 3.81 -2.88 5.84
CA VAL A 135 4.61 -1.70 6.20
C VAL A 135 3.67 -0.56 6.56
N ALA A 136 3.73 -0.06 7.79
CA ALA A 136 2.93 1.07 8.26
C ALA A 136 3.83 2.27 8.57
N PHE A 137 3.45 3.47 8.12
CA PHE A 137 4.24 4.69 8.29
C PHE A 137 3.36 5.95 8.29
N THR A 138 3.94 7.07 8.73
CA THR A 138 3.30 8.40 8.63
C THR A 138 3.37 8.89 7.19
N SER A 139 2.24 9.36 6.65
CA SER A 139 2.09 9.68 5.21
C SER A 139 3.00 10.80 4.71
N ASN A 140 3.56 11.62 5.61
CA ASN A 140 4.51 12.68 5.28
C ASN A 140 5.95 12.18 5.05
N ILE A 141 6.25 10.89 5.29
CA ILE A 141 7.54 10.31 4.95
C ILE A 141 7.62 10.16 3.42
N SER A 142 8.62 10.81 2.81
CA SER A 142 8.88 10.69 1.38
C SER A 142 9.28 9.25 1.06
N HIS A 143 8.64 8.67 0.06
CA HIS A 143 8.87 7.29 -0.34
C HIS A 143 8.58 7.04 -1.82
N TYR A 144 9.06 5.91 -2.34
CA TYR A 144 8.64 5.38 -3.64
C TYR A 144 8.77 3.87 -3.69
N GLY A 145 7.96 3.22 -4.55
CA GLY A 145 8.12 1.80 -4.89
C GLY A 145 8.96 1.65 -6.15
N SER A 146 10.03 0.85 -6.11
CA SER A 146 10.76 0.49 -7.32
C SER A 146 9.97 -0.53 -8.13
N CYS A 147 10.16 -0.53 -9.45
CA CYS A 147 9.59 -1.54 -10.32
C CYS A 147 10.41 -2.85 -10.26
N PRO A 148 9.86 -3.98 -10.76
CA PRO A 148 10.64 -5.19 -10.90
C PRO A 148 11.78 -5.03 -11.91
N THR A 149 12.86 -5.77 -11.69
CA THR A 149 14.04 -5.80 -12.57
C THR A 149 13.87 -6.75 -13.75
N VAL A 150 12.89 -7.64 -13.69
CA VAL A 150 12.58 -8.65 -14.70
C VAL A 150 11.28 -8.33 -15.45
N TYR A 151 11.12 -8.92 -16.64
CA TYR A 151 9.90 -8.75 -17.44
C TYR A 151 8.81 -9.76 -17.06
N ASN A 152 7.59 -9.54 -17.55
CA ASN A 152 6.44 -10.43 -17.46
C ASN A 152 5.94 -10.69 -16.04
N ILE A 153 6.30 -9.84 -15.09
CA ILE A 153 5.72 -9.86 -13.75
C ILE A 153 5.14 -8.48 -13.39
N LEU A 154 4.09 -8.49 -12.61
CA LEU A 154 3.45 -7.29 -12.06
C LEU A 154 3.74 -7.22 -10.56
N ARG A 155 4.48 -6.20 -10.13
CA ARG A 155 4.61 -5.86 -8.72
C ARG A 155 3.31 -5.25 -8.24
N VAL A 156 2.70 -5.85 -7.24
CA VAL A 156 1.46 -5.34 -6.64
C VAL A 156 1.70 -4.93 -5.19
N SER A 157 1.29 -3.73 -4.82
CA SER A 157 1.17 -3.32 -3.42
C SER A 157 -0.22 -2.80 -3.15
N ILE A 158 -0.83 -3.19 -2.02
CA ILE A 158 -2.13 -2.67 -1.59
C ILE A 158 -1.88 -1.58 -0.57
N ALA A 159 -2.35 -0.36 -0.86
CA ALA A 159 -2.20 0.81 -0.02
C ALA A 159 -3.52 1.16 0.68
N PHE A 160 -3.47 1.25 2.00
CA PHE A 160 -4.54 1.74 2.86
C PHE A 160 -4.21 3.18 3.25
N SER A 161 -5.02 4.13 2.77
CA SER A 161 -4.86 5.55 3.08
C SER A 161 -5.71 5.90 4.30
N LEU A 162 -5.07 6.46 5.35
CA LEU A 162 -5.64 6.59 6.67
C LEU A 162 -5.66 8.05 7.15
N ARG A 163 -6.67 8.38 7.97
CA ARG A 163 -6.76 9.63 8.70
C ARG A 163 -6.96 9.38 10.19
N ILE A 164 -6.37 10.23 11.02
CA ILE A 164 -6.55 10.17 12.48
C ILE A 164 -7.97 10.60 12.83
N ASN A 165 -8.63 9.85 13.70
CA ASN A 165 -9.90 10.25 14.30
C ASN A 165 -9.64 11.47 15.20
N LYS A 166 -10.05 12.65 14.77
CA LYS A 166 -10.07 13.80 15.66
C LYS A 166 -11.21 13.59 16.66
N SER A 167 -10.90 13.72 17.95
CA SER A 167 -11.89 13.60 19.03
C SER A 167 -13.08 14.54 18.76
N GLY A 168 -14.24 13.97 18.43
CA GLY A 168 -15.49 14.68 18.12
C GLY A 168 -16.10 14.43 16.75
N GLU A 169 -15.36 13.87 15.78
CA GLU A 169 -15.88 13.55 14.44
C GLU A 169 -15.87 12.04 14.17
N ARG A 170 -17.09 11.49 14.12
CA ARG A 170 -17.42 10.12 13.66
C ARG A 170 -16.80 8.95 14.45
N ASN A 171 -17.48 8.52 15.49
CA ASN A 171 -17.64 7.10 15.72
C ASN A 171 -18.38 6.54 14.50
N VAL A 172 -17.65 6.16 13.44
CA VAL A 172 -18.19 5.25 12.44
C VAL A 172 -18.28 3.90 13.15
N ALA A 173 -19.50 3.60 13.59
CA ALA A 173 -19.82 2.36 14.27
C ALA A 173 -19.19 1.18 13.52
N ASP A 174 -18.49 0.34 14.26
CA ASP A 174 -17.93 -0.96 13.86
C ASP A 174 -18.95 -1.89 13.21
#